data_2caf1dce255296701edc1bcbc4136d4f
#
_entry.id   2caf1dce255296701edc1bcbc4136d4f
#
_cell.length_a   1.000
_cell.length_b   1.000
_cell.length_c   1.000
_cell.angle_alpha   90.00
_cell.angle_beta   90.00
_cell.angle_gamma   90.00
#
_symmetry.space_group_name_H-M   'P 1'
#
loop_
_entity.id
_entity.type
_entity.pdbx_description
1 polymer ?
#
loop_
_entity_poly.entity_id
_entity_poly.type
_entity_poly.pdbx_seq_one_letter_code
_entity_poly.pdbx_strand_id
1 'polypeptide(L)'
;LLQMVNPDIPHNEGMVEPVEIVIPAGTVLNASYPKATTFGNHLCPPNADAIQRALAPALPDRVTAGWNNLLCSLRAGIDPEKKDRYGDIGFMGLKGGSGAMRGTDGYDHIGMIDASGGLLDQDYEMFEQQTPHLLIRHEYLPDSAGAGQWRGGLGVETVFRIGSDDTQLVTFGDGDFEPAFGPPP
;
A
#
# COMPACT_ATOMS: atom_id res chain seq x y z
N LEU A 1 13.10 7.17 -7.96
CA LEU A 1 14.20 6.59 -8.74
C LEU A 1 15.41 7.53 -8.81
N LEU A 2 15.30 8.68 -9.47
CA LEU A 2 16.43 9.59 -9.67
C LEU A 2 16.98 10.15 -8.36
N GLN A 3 16.15 10.45 -7.38
CA GLN A 3 16.58 10.87 -6.05
C GLN A 3 17.30 9.78 -5.25
N MET A 4 17.11 8.51 -5.59
CA MET A 4 17.93 7.43 -5.02
C MET A 4 19.38 7.52 -5.50
N VAL A 5 19.60 8.01 -6.72
CA VAL A 5 20.94 8.23 -7.29
C VAL A 5 21.54 9.52 -6.76
N ASN A 6 20.77 10.59 -6.76
CA ASN A 6 21.19 11.91 -6.26
C ASN A 6 20.03 12.59 -5.53
N PRO A 7 20.05 12.70 -4.18
CA PRO A 7 18.99 13.30 -3.40
C PRO A 7 18.84 14.82 -3.62
N ASP A 8 19.86 15.49 -4.17
CA ASP A 8 19.83 16.93 -4.41
C ASP A 8 19.14 17.32 -5.73
N ILE A 9 18.67 16.34 -6.50
CA ILE A 9 17.90 16.61 -7.73
C ILE A 9 16.61 17.33 -7.36
N PRO A 10 16.33 18.51 -7.95
CA PRO A 10 15.10 19.23 -7.68
C PRO A 10 13.86 18.42 -8.04
N HIS A 11 12.88 18.39 -7.16
CA HIS A 11 11.63 17.69 -7.36
C HIS A 11 10.69 18.47 -8.29
N ASN A 12 10.87 18.28 -9.59
CA ASN A 12 10.08 18.92 -10.63
C ASN A 12 9.92 18.01 -11.86
N GLU A 13 9.19 18.46 -12.86
CA GLU A 13 8.89 17.71 -14.09
C GLU A 13 10.15 17.29 -14.88
N GLY A 14 11.22 18.07 -14.82
CA GLY A 14 12.51 17.73 -15.46
C GLY A 14 13.14 16.42 -14.95
N MET A 15 12.71 15.91 -13.78
CA MET A 15 13.17 14.61 -13.29
C MET A 15 12.78 13.45 -14.20
N VAL A 16 11.71 13.57 -14.98
CA VAL A 16 11.24 12.47 -15.84
C VAL A 16 11.79 12.54 -17.26
N GLU A 17 12.38 13.65 -17.67
CA GLU A 17 12.97 13.80 -19.02
C GLU A 17 13.98 12.71 -19.40
N PRO A 18 14.92 12.28 -18.51
CA PRO A 18 15.88 11.23 -18.84
C PRO A 18 15.30 9.81 -18.77
N VAL A 19 14.00 9.66 -18.43
CA VAL A 19 13.39 8.34 -18.24
C VAL A 19 12.53 7.99 -19.44
N GLU A 20 12.92 6.98 -20.20
CA GLU A 20 12.09 6.40 -21.23
C GLU A 20 11.12 5.37 -20.62
N ILE A 21 9.83 5.60 -20.82
CA ILE A 21 8.78 4.70 -20.33
C ILE A 21 8.18 3.96 -21.52
N VAL A 22 8.41 2.66 -21.58
CA VAL A 22 7.88 1.79 -22.64
C VAL A 22 6.82 0.85 -22.04
N ILE A 23 5.56 1.06 -22.41
CA ILE A 23 4.45 0.23 -21.92
C ILE A 23 3.73 -0.39 -23.12
N PRO A 24 3.88 -1.69 -23.36
CA PRO A 24 3.21 -2.36 -24.48
C PRO A 24 1.68 -2.22 -24.41
N ALA A 25 1.05 -1.96 -25.54
CA ALA A 25 -0.40 -1.85 -25.62
C ALA A 25 -1.09 -3.19 -25.30
N GLY A 26 -2.26 -3.13 -24.69
CA GLY A 26 -3.06 -4.31 -24.34
C GLY A 26 -2.62 -5.04 -23.06
N THR A 27 -1.63 -4.49 -22.35
CA THR A 27 -1.22 -4.99 -21.03
C THR A 27 -2.07 -4.39 -19.91
N VAL A 28 -1.92 -4.90 -18.69
CA VAL A 28 -2.62 -4.36 -17.50
C VAL A 28 -2.25 -2.89 -17.24
N LEU A 29 -1.04 -2.47 -17.59
CA LEU A 29 -0.58 -1.09 -17.44
C LEU A 29 -0.96 -0.17 -18.61
N ASN A 30 -1.41 -0.74 -19.73
CA ASN A 30 -1.80 -0.01 -20.94
C ASN A 30 -2.99 -0.71 -21.62
N ALA A 31 -4.12 -0.66 -20.93
CA ALA A 31 -5.35 -1.27 -21.39
C ALA A 31 -5.92 -0.57 -22.62
N SER A 32 -6.32 -1.35 -23.63
CA SER A 32 -6.97 -0.80 -24.83
C SER A 32 -8.49 -0.69 -24.63
N TYR A 33 -9.08 0.41 -25.11
CA TYR A 33 -10.53 0.55 -25.12
C TYR A 33 -11.21 -0.65 -25.84
N PRO A 34 -12.33 -1.20 -25.32
CA PRO A 34 -13.19 -0.71 -24.22
C PRO A 34 -12.95 -1.43 -22.86
N LYS A 35 -11.74 -1.83 -22.55
CA LYS A 35 -11.43 -2.47 -21.27
C LYS A 35 -11.80 -1.57 -20.09
N ALA A 36 -12.39 -2.14 -19.06
CA ALA A 36 -12.65 -1.43 -17.81
C ALA A 36 -11.32 -1.05 -17.13
N THR A 37 -11.22 0.21 -16.72
CA THR A 37 -10.06 0.74 -16.01
C THR A 37 -10.52 1.44 -14.75
N THR A 38 -10.32 0.81 -13.60
CA THR A 38 -10.65 1.37 -12.29
C THR A 38 -9.51 1.05 -11.34
N PHE A 39 -9.24 1.96 -10.42
CA PHE A 39 -8.19 1.82 -9.41
C PHE A 39 -6.80 1.52 -9.99
N GLY A 40 -6.43 2.11 -11.12
CA GLY A 40 -5.10 1.91 -11.74
C GLY A 40 -3.93 2.30 -10.83
N ASN A 41 -4.16 3.19 -9.86
CA ASN A 41 -3.20 3.54 -8.82
C ASN A 41 -2.78 2.36 -7.94
N HIS A 42 -3.58 1.29 -7.86
CA HIS A 42 -3.21 0.09 -7.10
C HIS A 42 -2.02 -0.67 -7.70
N LEU A 43 -1.65 -0.36 -8.93
CA LEU A 43 -0.43 -0.90 -9.54
C LEU A 43 0.83 -0.11 -9.17
N CYS A 44 0.69 1.04 -8.50
CA CYS A 44 1.85 1.86 -8.13
C CYS A 44 2.76 1.19 -7.09
N PRO A 45 2.26 0.61 -5.97
CA PRO A 45 3.11 -0.08 -5.01
C PRO A 45 3.92 -1.22 -5.62
N PRO A 46 3.33 -2.22 -6.32
CA PRO A 46 4.11 -3.30 -6.92
C PRO A 46 5.06 -2.82 -8.02
N ASN A 47 4.73 -1.74 -8.75
CA ASN A 47 5.67 -1.14 -9.69
C ASN A 47 6.87 -0.50 -8.99
N ALA A 48 6.64 0.21 -7.88
CA ALA A 48 7.71 0.79 -7.08
C ALA A 48 8.64 -0.30 -6.52
N ASP A 49 8.08 -1.39 -6.00
CA ASP A 49 8.83 -2.54 -5.51
C ASP A 49 9.63 -3.22 -6.63
N ALA A 50 9.05 -3.38 -7.82
CA ALA A 50 9.73 -3.95 -8.98
C ALA A 50 10.95 -3.10 -9.39
N ILE A 51 10.82 -1.77 -9.35
CA ILE A 51 11.91 -0.85 -9.62
C ILE A 51 13.00 -0.95 -8.55
N GLN A 52 12.64 -0.98 -7.27
CA GLN A 52 13.58 -1.18 -6.17
C GLN A 52 14.36 -2.48 -6.34
N ARG A 53 13.66 -3.57 -6.61
CA ARG A 53 14.25 -4.89 -6.85
C ARG A 53 15.20 -4.90 -8.04
N ALA A 54 14.85 -4.23 -9.14
CA ALA A 54 15.68 -4.13 -10.33
C ALA A 54 16.97 -3.32 -10.07
N LEU A 55 16.92 -2.32 -9.20
CA LEU A 55 18.07 -1.49 -8.85
C LEU A 55 18.95 -2.05 -7.75
N ALA A 56 18.45 -2.99 -6.95
CA ALA A 56 19.18 -3.55 -5.81
C ALA A 56 20.61 -4.03 -6.14
N PRO A 57 20.87 -4.71 -7.27
CA PRO A 57 22.24 -5.10 -7.62
C PRO A 57 23.20 -3.93 -7.89
N ALA A 58 22.68 -2.81 -8.40
CA ALA A 58 23.47 -1.62 -8.74
C ALA A 58 23.57 -0.61 -7.61
N LEU A 59 22.57 -0.53 -6.76
CA LEU A 59 22.43 0.47 -5.72
C LEU A 59 22.03 -0.15 -4.36
N PRO A 60 22.79 -1.13 -3.84
CA PRO A 60 22.38 -1.90 -2.65
C PRO A 60 22.21 -1.06 -1.39
N ASP A 61 22.89 0.08 -1.31
CA ASP A 61 22.82 1.01 -0.17
C ASP A 61 21.71 2.08 -0.30
N ARG A 62 20.98 2.05 -1.41
CA ARG A 62 20.00 3.09 -1.75
C ARG A 62 18.60 2.54 -1.96
N VAL A 63 18.44 1.22 -1.98
CA VAL A 63 17.14 0.55 -2.10
C VAL A 63 16.66 0.06 -0.74
N THR A 64 15.35 -0.04 -0.59
CA THR A 64 14.75 -0.73 0.53
C THR A 64 14.36 -2.15 0.14
N ALA A 65 14.15 -3.02 1.10
CA ALA A 65 13.38 -4.24 0.91
C ALA A 65 11.93 -3.89 0.53
N GLY A 66 11.16 -4.89 0.11
CA GLY A 66 9.75 -4.71 -0.23
C GLY A 66 8.94 -4.17 0.95
N TRP A 67 8.00 -3.29 0.65
CA TRP A 67 7.09 -2.69 1.63
C TRP A 67 5.78 -3.49 1.73
N ASN A 68 4.92 -3.09 2.69
CA ASN A 68 3.53 -3.48 2.64
C ASN A 68 2.93 -2.99 1.32
N ASN A 69 2.41 -3.92 0.56
CA ASN A 69 1.66 -3.60 -0.63
C ASN A 69 0.23 -3.18 -0.26
N LEU A 70 -0.56 -2.83 -1.25
CA LEU A 70 -1.92 -2.41 -1.01
C LEU A 70 -2.76 -3.57 -0.45
N LEU A 71 -3.40 -3.34 0.67
CA LEU A 71 -4.58 -4.10 1.11
C LEU A 71 -5.70 -3.11 1.34
N CYS A 72 -6.74 -3.18 0.55
CA CYS A 72 -7.90 -2.31 0.66
C CYS A 72 -9.19 -3.13 0.76
N SER A 73 -10.15 -2.59 1.46
CA SER A 73 -11.51 -3.13 1.50
C SER A 73 -12.51 -2.03 1.16
N LEU A 74 -13.47 -2.36 0.31
CA LEU A 74 -14.65 -1.54 0.08
C LEU A 74 -15.82 -2.16 0.81
N ARG A 75 -16.52 -1.38 1.57
CA ARG A 75 -17.75 -1.78 2.27
C ARG A 75 -18.88 -0.85 1.86
N ALA A 76 -20.01 -1.43 1.50
CA ALA A 76 -21.20 -0.66 1.15
C ALA A 76 -22.45 -1.40 1.57
N GLY A 77 -23.49 -0.67 1.93
CA GLY A 77 -24.75 -1.26 2.34
C GLY A 77 -25.78 -0.21 2.76
N ILE A 78 -26.72 -0.62 3.58
CA ILE A 78 -27.72 0.24 4.18
C ILE A 78 -27.50 0.26 5.69
N ASP A 79 -27.32 1.44 6.24
CA ASP A 79 -27.26 1.64 7.69
C ASP A 79 -28.64 1.31 8.31
N PRO A 80 -28.73 0.33 9.22
CA PRO A 80 -30.00 -0.11 9.76
C PRO A 80 -30.68 0.93 10.66
N GLU A 81 -29.92 1.87 11.25
CA GLU A 81 -30.44 2.94 12.09
C GLU A 81 -30.84 4.17 11.27
N LYS A 82 -29.91 4.65 10.44
CA LYS A 82 -30.13 5.85 9.62
C LYS A 82 -31.04 5.60 8.42
N LYS A 83 -31.24 4.33 8.03
CA LYS A 83 -32.00 3.91 6.83
C LYS A 83 -31.47 4.52 5.52
N ASP A 84 -30.21 4.85 5.50
CA ASP A 84 -29.52 5.46 4.36
C ASP A 84 -28.39 4.57 3.88
N ARG A 85 -27.94 4.79 2.65
CA ARG A 85 -26.79 4.09 2.07
C ARG A 85 -25.51 4.60 2.67
N TYR A 86 -24.60 3.69 2.95
CA TYR A 86 -23.23 4.03 3.28
C TYR A 86 -22.27 3.37 2.31
N GLY A 87 -21.11 3.98 2.16
CA GLY A 87 -19.95 3.43 1.44
C GLY A 87 -18.68 3.87 2.15
N ASP A 88 -17.78 2.93 2.36
CA ASP A 88 -16.52 3.18 3.04
C ASP A 88 -15.37 2.50 2.29
N ILE A 89 -14.24 3.20 2.22
CA ILE A 89 -12.96 2.67 1.76
C ILE A 89 -12.11 2.43 3.00
N GLY A 90 -11.73 1.20 3.23
CA GLY A 90 -11.02 0.79 4.45
C GLY A 90 -9.58 1.30 4.52
N PHE A 91 -9.40 2.60 4.73
CA PHE A 91 -8.08 3.24 4.83
C PHE A 91 -7.21 2.67 5.96
N MET A 92 -7.82 2.19 7.03
CA MET A 92 -7.08 1.54 8.13
C MET A 92 -6.30 0.30 7.70
N GLY A 93 -6.68 -0.36 6.59
CA GLY A 93 -5.97 -1.49 6.02
C GLY A 93 -4.83 -1.11 5.07
N LEU A 94 -4.63 0.17 4.78
CA LEU A 94 -3.61 0.64 3.84
C LEU A 94 -2.23 0.83 4.47
N LYS A 95 -2.12 0.69 5.79
CA LYS A 95 -0.86 0.80 6.51
C LYS A 95 -0.31 -0.56 6.93
N GLY A 96 1.00 -0.63 7.00
CA GLY A 96 1.73 -1.82 7.43
C GLY A 96 3.18 -1.50 7.67
N GLY A 97 4.08 -2.45 7.48
CA GLY A 97 5.51 -2.27 7.64
C GLY A 97 6.20 -1.82 6.36
N SER A 98 7.19 -0.95 6.46
CA SER A 98 8.10 -0.69 5.35
C SER A 98 9.20 -1.74 5.27
N GLY A 99 9.81 -1.86 4.10
CA GLY A 99 11.05 -2.61 3.95
C GLY A 99 12.20 -1.95 4.70
N ALA A 100 13.11 -2.76 5.21
CA ALA A 100 14.38 -2.31 5.75
C ALA A 100 15.33 -1.84 4.63
N MET A 101 16.29 -1.03 4.98
CA MET A 101 17.41 -0.68 4.11
C MET A 101 18.73 -0.93 4.85
N ARG A 102 19.85 -0.95 4.13
CA ARG A 102 21.14 -1.13 4.76
C ARG A 102 21.40 -0.05 5.83
N GLY A 103 21.59 -0.47 7.06
CA GLY A 103 21.83 0.40 8.22
C GLY A 103 20.60 0.84 8.99
N THR A 104 19.38 0.46 8.55
CA THR A 104 18.15 0.91 9.20
C THR A 104 17.04 -0.12 9.09
N ASP A 105 16.38 -0.42 10.20
CA ASP A 105 15.16 -1.22 10.22
C ASP A 105 14.02 -0.51 9.50
N GLY A 106 13.06 -1.28 9.00
CA GLY A 106 11.82 -0.76 8.45
C GLY A 106 10.95 -0.09 9.51
N TYR A 107 10.14 0.87 9.07
CA TYR A 107 9.18 1.56 9.92
C TYR A 107 7.91 0.75 10.07
N ASP A 108 7.39 0.71 11.30
CA ASP A 108 6.08 0.14 11.60
C ASP A 108 4.98 1.14 11.20
N HIS A 109 3.79 0.66 10.88
CA HIS A 109 2.59 1.48 10.67
C HIS A 109 2.79 2.65 9.70
N ILE A 110 3.35 2.37 8.57
CA ILE A 110 3.62 3.35 7.51
C ILE A 110 2.70 3.08 6.31
N GLY A 111 2.42 4.11 5.53
CA GLY A 111 1.67 3.95 4.29
C GLY A 111 2.46 3.25 3.19
N MET A 112 1.83 3.07 2.05
CA MET A 112 2.43 2.42 0.88
C MET A 112 3.61 3.21 0.33
N ILE A 113 4.50 2.52 -0.38
CA ILE A 113 5.74 3.10 -0.95
C ILE A 113 5.46 4.21 -1.97
N ASP A 114 4.42 4.10 -2.76
CA ASP A 114 4.03 5.11 -3.75
C ASP A 114 3.51 6.40 -3.11
N ALA A 115 2.95 6.31 -1.89
CA ALA A 115 2.58 7.45 -1.07
C ALA A 115 3.75 7.95 -0.18
N SER A 116 4.96 7.43 -0.37
CA SER A 116 6.14 7.72 0.48
C SER A 116 5.87 7.52 1.99
N GLY A 117 4.99 6.58 2.33
CA GLY A 117 4.56 6.32 3.70
C GLY A 117 3.58 7.33 4.29
N GLY A 118 3.25 8.40 3.57
CA GLY A 118 2.52 9.57 4.05
C GLY A 118 1.00 9.45 4.12
N LEU A 119 0.46 8.31 4.53
CA LEU A 119 -0.98 8.15 4.76
C LEU A 119 -1.34 8.52 6.20
N LEU A 120 -2.42 9.29 6.35
CA LEU A 120 -3.03 9.52 7.66
C LEU A 120 -4.00 8.38 7.99
N ASP A 121 -4.07 8.04 9.28
CA ASP A 121 -5.10 7.12 9.75
C ASP A 121 -6.48 7.77 9.66
N GLN A 122 -7.45 6.94 9.39
CA GLN A 122 -8.84 7.31 9.57
C GLN A 122 -9.11 7.46 11.08
N ASP A 123 -9.78 8.53 11.47
CA ASP A 123 -10.25 8.70 12.82
C ASP A 123 -11.28 7.62 13.17
N TYR A 124 -11.09 6.92 14.28
CA TYR A 124 -11.91 5.75 14.65
C TYR A 124 -13.33 6.14 15.04
N GLU A 125 -13.50 7.25 15.73
CA GLU A 125 -14.81 7.75 16.12
C GLU A 125 -15.59 8.22 14.89
N MET A 126 -14.92 8.90 13.97
CA MET A 126 -15.53 9.29 12.69
C MET A 126 -15.93 8.08 11.85
N PHE A 127 -15.11 7.03 11.83
CA PHE A 127 -15.47 5.79 11.15
C PHE A 127 -16.74 5.17 11.71
N GLU A 128 -16.86 5.06 13.03
CA GLU A 128 -18.03 4.50 13.70
C GLU A 128 -19.27 5.41 13.59
N GLN A 129 -19.08 6.72 13.45
CA GLN A 129 -20.19 7.64 13.19
C GLN A 129 -20.69 7.58 11.73
N GLN A 130 -19.80 7.35 10.78
CA GLN A 130 -20.13 7.35 9.34
C GLN A 130 -20.66 6.00 8.86
N THR A 131 -20.28 4.92 9.52
CA THR A 131 -20.67 3.56 9.14
C THR A 131 -21.42 2.86 10.27
N PRO A 132 -22.23 1.83 10.01
CA PRO A 132 -22.85 1.02 11.06
C PRO A 132 -21.89 0.00 11.68
N HIS A 133 -20.59 0.11 11.44
CA HIS A 133 -19.59 -0.84 11.88
C HIS A 133 -18.95 -0.40 13.19
N LEU A 134 -18.42 -1.37 13.94
CA LEU A 134 -17.66 -1.09 15.15
C LEU A 134 -16.23 -1.60 14.95
N LEU A 135 -15.25 -0.75 15.22
CA LEU A 135 -13.85 -1.13 15.27
C LEU A 135 -13.57 -1.87 16.59
N ILE A 136 -13.21 -3.15 16.50
CA ILE A 136 -12.88 -3.96 17.67
C ILE A 136 -11.40 -3.85 18.01
N ARG A 137 -10.54 -3.83 16.97
CA ARG A 137 -9.10 -3.82 17.16
C ARG A 137 -8.40 -3.25 15.93
N HIS A 138 -7.39 -2.44 16.20
CA HIS A 138 -6.43 -1.97 15.20
C HIS A 138 -5.07 -1.93 15.88
N GLU A 139 -4.25 -2.94 15.67
CA GLU A 139 -3.04 -3.21 16.44
C GLU A 139 -1.91 -3.71 15.53
N TYR A 140 -0.68 -3.61 16.01
CA TYR A 140 0.45 -4.28 15.37
C TYR A 140 0.29 -5.79 15.42
N LEU A 141 0.55 -6.43 14.29
CA LEU A 141 0.57 -7.88 14.21
C LEU A 141 1.95 -8.38 14.70
N PRO A 142 2.00 -9.10 15.84
CA PRO A 142 3.27 -9.64 16.33
C PRO A 142 3.95 -10.56 15.32
N ASP A 143 5.27 -10.51 15.26
CA ASP A 143 6.12 -11.34 14.39
C ASP A 143 5.86 -11.24 12.89
N SER A 144 5.15 -10.19 12.44
CA SER A 144 4.87 -9.96 11.03
C SER A 144 6.01 -9.29 10.26
N ALA A 145 7.01 -8.77 10.97
CA ALA A 145 8.16 -8.12 10.35
C ALA A 145 9.07 -9.12 9.64
N GLY A 146 9.49 -8.80 8.42
CA GLY A 146 10.47 -9.60 7.70
C GLY A 146 11.80 -9.69 8.46
N ALA A 147 12.30 -10.92 8.64
CA ALA A 147 13.56 -11.17 9.35
C ALA A 147 14.76 -10.85 8.46
N GLY A 148 15.79 -10.24 9.03
CA GLY A 148 17.04 -9.89 8.34
C GLY A 148 18.07 -9.29 9.29
N GLN A 149 19.23 -8.88 8.77
CA GLN A 149 20.19 -8.11 9.53
C GLN A 149 19.57 -6.80 10.03
N TRP A 150 18.76 -6.18 9.18
CA TRP A 150 17.82 -5.11 9.53
C TRP A 150 16.43 -5.66 9.27
N ARG A 151 15.55 -5.58 10.26
CA ARG A 151 14.21 -6.15 10.16
C ARG A 151 13.27 -5.24 9.37
N GLY A 152 12.29 -5.80 8.69
CA GLY A 152 11.15 -5.05 8.16
C GLY A 152 10.30 -4.44 9.27
N GLY A 153 9.39 -3.54 8.94
CA GLY A 153 8.38 -3.03 9.84
C GLY A 153 7.26 -4.02 10.10
N LEU A 154 6.57 -3.86 11.22
CA LEU A 154 5.42 -4.69 11.60
C LEU A 154 4.19 -4.37 10.72
N GLY A 155 3.45 -5.41 10.38
CA GLY A 155 2.12 -5.29 9.82
C GLY A 155 1.08 -4.87 10.85
N VAL A 156 -0.13 -4.63 10.38
CA VAL A 156 -1.27 -4.21 11.21
C VAL A 156 -2.42 -5.19 11.04
N GLU A 157 -3.08 -5.53 12.14
CA GLU A 157 -4.32 -6.27 12.14
C GLU A 157 -5.48 -5.35 12.47
N THR A 158 -6.53 -5.39 11.63
CA THR A 158 -7.74 -4.61 11.85
C THR A 158 -8.94 -5.55 11.90
N VAL A 159 -9.72 -5.48 12.97
CA VAL A 159 -10.89 -6.32 13.20
C VAL A 159 -12.13 -5.44 13.38
N PHE A 160 -13.14 -5.69 12.56
CA PHE A 160 -14.41 -4.99 12.59
C PHE A 160 -15.56 -5.92 12.96
N ARG A 161 -16.53 -5.40 13.67
CA ARG A 161 -17.87 -5.99 13.74
C ARG A 161 -18.75 -5.31 12.70
N ILE A 162 -19.27 -6.10 11.76
CA ILE A 162 -20.21 -5.62 10.75
C ILE A 162 -21.56 -5.41 11.42
N GLY A 163 -22.11 -4.21 11.30
CA GLY A 163 -23.36 -3.79 11.92
C GLY A 163 -24.56 -3.71 10.97
N SER A 164 -24.45 -4.27 9.77
CA SER A 164 -25.54 -4.32 8.79
C SER A 164 -25.57 -5.67 8.09
N ASP A 165 -26.75 -6.26 7.98
CA ASP A 165 -26.95 -7.57 7.30
C ASP A 165 -26.74 -7.48 5.77
N ASP A 166 -26.90 -6.28 5.19
CA ASP A 166 -26.80 -6.04 3.75
C ASP A 166 -25.40 -5.54 3.32
N THR A 167 -24.39 -5.67 4.18
CA THR A 167 -23.04 -5.21 3.86
C THR A 167 -22.42 -6.04 2.73
N GLN A 168 -22.12 -5.38 1.65
CA GLN A 168 -21.23 -5.92 0.61
C GLN A 168 -19.79 -5.56 0.96
N LEU A 169 -18.93 -6.58 1.02
CA LEU A 169 -17.51 -6.43 1.27
C LEU A 169 -16.73 -6.91 0.06
N VAL A 170 -15.87 -6.05 -0.47
CA VAL A 170 -14.89 -6.40 -1.48
C VAL A 170 -13.51 -6.12 -0.91
N THR A 171 -12.66 -7.12 -0.89
CA THR A 171 -11.25 -6.97 -0.52
C THR A 171 -10.38 -7.18 -1.76
N PHE A 172 -9.34 -6.38 -1.87
CA PHE A 172 -8.31 -6.54 -2.89
C PHE A 172 -6.98 -6.11 -2.31
N GLY A 173 -5.94 -6.81 -2.71
CA GLY A 173 -4.59 -6.58 -2.20
C GLY A 173 -3.55 -7.16 -3.13
N ASP A 174 -2.33 -6.74 -2.91
CA ASP A 174 -1.14 -7.22 -3.59
C ASP A 174 -0.27 -8.02 -2.61
N GLY A 175 0.63 -8.84 -3.14
CA GLY A 175 1.61 -9.55 -2.33
C GLY A 175 1.17 -10.90 -1.77
N ASP A 176 -0.07 -11.33 -2.01
CA ASP A 176 -0.58 -12.63 -1.54
C ASP A 176 0.20 -13.82 -2.10
N PHE A 177 0.66 -13.71 -3.36
CA PHE A 177 1.40 -14.76 -4.06
C PHE A 177 2.90 -14.47 -4.19
N GLU A 178 3.28 -13.21 -4.18
CA GLU A 178 4.66 -12.74 -4.29
C GLU A 178 5.00 -11.95 -3.03
N PRO A 179 5.62 -12.59 -2.04
CA PRO A 179 5.96 -11.92 -0.80
C PRO A 179 6.96 -10.78 -1.03
N ALA A 180 6.99 -9.82 -0.12
CA ALA A 180 7.91 -8.71 -0.14
C ALA A 180 9.36 -9.23 -0.26
N PHE A 181 10.12 -8.66 -1.20
CA PHE A 181 11.49 -9.10 -1.45
C PHE A 181 12.46 -8.56 -0.39
N GLY A 182 13.47 -9.38 -0.07
CA GLY A 182 14.65 -8.92 0.65
C GLY A 182 15.82 -8.79 -0.32
N PRO A 183 16.56 -7.67 -0.36
CA PRO A 183 17.79 -7.60 -1.13
C PRO A 183 18.81 -8.57 -0.54
N PRO A 184 19.72 -9.13 -1.36
CA PRO A 184 20.79 -9.97 -0.85
C PRO A 184 21.70 -9.20 0.11
N PRO A 185 22.33 -9.90 1.07
CA PRO A 185 23.21 -9.30 2.05
C PRO A 185 24.46 -8.66 1.43
#